data_b4da922e52c508e7d88cccdca6f12851
#
_entry.id   b4da922e52c508e7d88cccdca6f12851
#
_cell.length_a   1.000
_cell.length_b   1.000
_cell.length_c   1.000
_cell.angle_alpha   90.00
_cell.angle_beta   90.00
_cell.angle_gamma   90.00
#
_symmetry.space_group_name_H-M   'P 1'
#
loop_
_entity.id
_entity.type
_entity.pdbx_description
1 polymer ?
#
loop_
_entity_poly.entity_id
_entity_poly.type
_entity_poly.pdbx_seq_one_letter_code
_entity_poly.pdbx_strand_id
1 'polypeptide(L)'
;VIAKEGNVNPSVEDRPGRRNIVALGVVSFLTDISSEMTLTLLPLFLADTLGTKVAIIGLIEGIAESTATLLKLVSGWISDRLRRRKALAVLGYGLSAFSKPFLYLANAWGPVLGIRFADRVGKGLRTAPRDALVADSAGENGQGRAFGLHRALDTAGAVWGTGIAAIVIFLSQQGAEILNRATYQRLVLVGIVPGLLAVLVLLLLVREARPRASTASLPRLSLRGYDRRFYIFLAAVVLFTLGNSSDAFLLLRARNLGLSAVQVALMVFAFNGLYSLLSMPLGALSDRVGRRRVILLGWGIYGLIYLGFALARVGWQVALLYILYGLYYAAFEGTSRALVADTVPDSARRGTAYGLYHFAVGVTAVPASLLAGLLWQTIAPAAPFYFGAFLVLLAALLFAFGVRPVRQE
;
A
#
# COMPACT_ATOMS: atom_id res chain seq x y z
N VAL A 1 -35.16 30.77 -39.64
CA VAL A 1 -33.76 31.07 -39.28
C VAL A 1 -33.28 29.95 -38.37
N ILE A 2 -32.59 28.96 -38.94
CA ILE A 2 -32.04 27.81 -38.22
C ILE A 2 -30.64 28.21 -37.75
N ALA A 3 -30.46 28.33 -36.44
CA ALA A 3 -29.13 28.52 -35.83
C ALA A 3 -28.29 27.26 -36.02
N LYS A 4 -27.15 27.38 -36.72
CA LYS A 4 -26.11 26.36 -36.82
C LYS A 4 -25.51 26.15 -35.44
N GLU A 5 -25.76 24.98 -34.84
CA GLU A 5 -24.94 24.49 -33.72
C GLU A 5 -23.49 24.33 -34.18
N GLY A 6 -22.62 25.15 -33.63
CA GLY A 6 -21.18 25.09 -33.86
C GLY A 6 -20.61 23.80 -33.31
N ASN A 7 -20.13 22.96 -34.20
CA ASN A 7 -19.41 21.74 -33.92
C ASN A 7 -18.08 22.10 -33.21
N VAL A 8 -18.06 22.15 -31.87
CA VAL A 8 -16.85 22.36 -31.07
C VAL A 8 -16.07 21.06 -31.11
N ASN A 9 -15.01 21.08 -31.89
CA ASN A 9 -14.09 19.96 -32.08
C ASN A 9 -13.34 19.71 -30.74
N PRO A 10 -13.58 18.59 -30.02
CA PRO A 10 -13.04 18.36 -28.67
C PRO A 10 -11.55 17.95 -28.65
N SER A 11 -10.83 18.07 -29.77
CA SER A 11 -9.52 17.47 -29.95
C SER A 11 -8.31 18.34 -29.57
N VAL A 12 -8.46 19.60 -29.14
CA VAL A 12 -7.33 20.53 -28.92
C VAL A 12 -7.10 20.90 -27.43
N GLU A 13 -8.11 20.84 -26.56
CA GLU A 13 -7.98 21.23 -25.14
C GLU A 13 -7.42 20.16 -24.20
N ASP A 14 -7.24 18.92 -24.64
CA ASP A 14 -6.95 17.77 -23.76
C ASP A 14 -5.44 17.45 -23.58
N ARG A 15 -4.56 18.16 -24.25
CA ARG A 15 -3.11 17.85 -24.24
C ARG A 15 -2.37 18.11 -22.92
N PRO A 16 -2.62 19.19 -22.15
CA PRO A 16 -1.89 19.43 -20.90
C PRO A 16 -2.28 18.46 -19.76
N GLY A 17 -3.56 18.12 -19.63
CA GLY A 17 -4.05 17.22 -18.59
C GLY A 17 -3.56 15.78 -18.77
N ARG A 18 -3.66 15.24 -19.99
CA ARG A 18 -3.17 13.89 -20.32
C ARG A 18 -1.66 13.74 -20.08
N ARG A 19 -0.87 14.76 -20.44
CA ARG A 19 0.58 14.78 -20.17
C ARG A 19 0.87 14.69 -18.68
N ASN A 20 0.14 15.42 -17.84
CA ASN A 20 0.31 15.41 -16.40
C ASN A 20 -0.02 14.02 -15.80
N ILE A 21 -1.11 13.40 -16.24
CA ILE A 21 -1.53 12.06 -15.77
C ILE A 21 -0.48 11.01 -16.11
N VAL A 22 0.02 11.01 -17.35
CA VAL A 22 1.08 10.08 -17.78
C VAL A 22 2.37 10.35 -17.01
N ALA A 23 2.78 11.61 -16.85
CA ALA A 23 3.99 11.95 -16.09
C ALA A 23 3.88 11.49 -14.62
N LEU A 24 2.74 11.72 -13.94
CA LEU A 24 2.50 11.23 -12.58
C LEU A 24 2.50 9.71 -12.49
N GLY A 25 1.97 9.03 -13.50
CA GLY A 25 2.04 7.57 -13.60
C GLY A 25 3.48 7.06 -13.75
N VAL A 26 4.30 7.71 -14.59
CA VAL A 26 5.73 7.39 -14.75
C VAL A 26 6.51 7.65 -13.46
N VAL A 27 6.21 8.75 -12.75
CA VAL A 27 6.78 9.02 -11.42
C VAL A 27 6.47 7.90 -10.44
N SER A 28 5.23 7.43 -10.40
CA SER A 28 4.82 6.33 -9.53
C SER A 28 5.52 5.03 -9.92
N PHE A 29 5.53 4.69 -11.21
CA PHE A 29 6.22 3.53 -11.77
C PHE A 29 7.71 3.48 -11.36
N LEU A 30 8.45 4.56 -11.60
CA LEU A 30 9.87 4.64 -11.26
C LEU A 30 10.11 4.59 -9.74
N THR A 31 9.23 5.23 -8.96
CA THR A 31 9.33 5.20 -7.50
C THR A 31 9.08 3.81 -6.95
N ASP A 32 8.12 3.08 -7.52
CA ASP A 32 7.81 1.73 -7.06
C ASP A 32 8.90 0.74 -7.47
N ILE A 33 9.51 0.86 -8.66
CA ILE A 33 10.73 0.12 -8.99
C ILE A 33 11.78 0.33 -7.89
N SER A 34 12.11 1.58 -7.55
CA SER A 34 13.10 1.91 -6.53
C SER A 34 12.74 1.32 -5.15
N SER A 35 11.47 1.43 -4.75
CA SER A 35 11.00 1.00 -3.43
C SER A 35 10.95 -0.52 -3.31
N GLU A 36 10.42 -1.20 -4.30
CA GLU A 36 10.31 -2.66 -4.31
C GLU A 36 11.67 -3.35 -4.32
N MET A 37 12.64 -2.78 -5.04
CA MET A 37 14.01 -3.30 -5.03
C MET A 37 14.68 -3.21 -3.67
N THR A 38 14.43 -2.14 -2.93
CA THR A 38 15.18 -1.83 -1.71
C THR A 38 14.42 -2.18 -0.43
N LEU A 39 13.14 -1.87 -0.36
CA LEU A 39 12.37 -1.94 0.89
C LEU A 39 11.62 -3.26 1.06
N THR A 40 11.25 -3.94 -0.01
CA THR A 40 10.58 -5.24 0.08
C THR A 40 11.47 -6.30 0.68
N LEU A 41 12.78 -6.28 0.36
CA LEU A 41 13.76 -7.22 0.91
C LEU A 41 14.45 -6.72 2.19
N LEU A 42 14.08 -5.53 2.68
CA LEU A 42 14.63 -4.96 3.91
C LEU A 42 14.45 -5.86 5.14
N PRO A 43 13.31 -6.55 5.36
CA PRO A 43 13.16 -7.48 6.48
C PRO A 43 14.18 -8.62 6.44
N LEU A 44 14.51 -9.14 5.26
CA LEU A 44 15.53 -10.16 5.08
C LEU A 44 16.94 -9.60 5.41
N PHE A 45 17.25 -8.40 4.91
CA PHE A 45 18.51 -7.73 5.23
C PHE A 45 18.67 -7.49 6.74
N LEU A 46 17.61 -7.04 7.40
CA LEU A 46 17.61 -6.85 8.86
C LEU A 46 17.83 -8.17 9.60
N ALA A 47 17.15 -9.24 9.20
CA ALA A 47 17.24 -10.55 9.87
C ALA A 47 18.57 -11.27 9.55
N ASP A 48 18.86 -11.45 8.24
CA ASP A 48 19.96 -12.28 7.76
C ASP A 48 21.33 -11.59 7.91
N THR A 49 21.40 -10.28 7.58
CA THR A 49 22.68 -9.54 7.52
C THR A 49 22.99 -8.79 8.80
N LEU A 50 21.98 -8.14 9.39
CA LEU A 50 22.17 -7.34 10.62
C LEU A 50 21.84 -8.10 11.91
N GLY A 51 21.37 -9.36 11.84
CA GLY A 51 21.02 -10.17 12.99
C GLY A 51 19.93 -9.54 13.88
N THR A 52 19.06 -8.73 13.30
CA THR A 52 18.05 -7.98 14.04
C THR A 52 16.94 -8.90 14.54
N LYS A 53 16.59 -8.78 15.82
CA LYS A 53 15.48 -9.52 16.41
C LYS A 53 14.17 -9.25 15.69
N VAL A 54 13.35 -10.27 15.45
CA VAL A 54 12.09 -10.17 14.69
C VAL A 54 11.11 -9.18 15.33
N ALA A 55 11.09 -9.05 16.66
CA ALA A 55 10.29 -8.05 17.34
C ALA A 55 10.68 -6.60 16.97
N ILE A 56 11.99 -6.34 16.77
CA ILE A 56 12.47 -5.02 16.31
C ILE A 56 12.10 -4.79 14.85
N ILE A 57 12.15 -5.82 14.00
CA ILE A 57 11.68 -5.73 12.61
C ILE A 57 10.19 -5.38 12.60
N GLY A 58 9.39 -6.04 13.44
CA GLY A 58 7.96 -5.71 13.60
C GLY A 58 7.73 -4.26 14.05
N LEU A 59 8.53 -3.75 14.98
CA LEU A 59 8.47 -2.36 15.43
C LEU A 59 8.80 -1.38 14.29
N ILE A 60 9.86 -1.64 13.51
CA ILE A 60 10.26 -0.81 12.36
C ILE A 60 9.13 -0.74 11.33
N GLU A 61 8.57 -1.88 10.95
CA GLU A 61 7.49 -1.95 9.96
C GLU A 61 6.18 -1.35 10.50
N GLY A 62 5.84 -1.59 11.76
CA GLY A 62 4.66 -0.99 12.39
C GLY A 62 4.73 0.53 12.43
N ILE A 63 5.87 1.11 12.85
CA ILE A 63 6.09 2.56 12.83
C ILE A 63 6.03 3.08 11.39
N ALA A 64 6.63 2.38 10.44
CA ALA A 64 6.63 2.76 9.03
C ALA A 64 5.21 2.86 8.48
N GLU A 65 4.37 1.83 8.64
CA GLU A 65 3.01 1.78 8.11
C GLU A 65 2.10 2.80 8.80
N SER A 66 2.20 2.92 10.12
CA SER A 66 1.47 3.92 10.90
C SER A 66 1.80 5.34 10.42
N THR A 67 3.09 5.67 10.28
CA THR A 67 3.55 6.99 9.82
C THR A 67 2.98 7.33 8.45
N ALA A 68 3.09 6.43 7.47
CA ALA A 68 2.58 6.67 6.13
C ALA A 68 1.06 6.86 6.12
N THR A 69 0.33 6.06 6.91
CA THR A 69 -1.14 6.08 6.94
C THR A 69 -1.67 7.33 7.65
N LEU A 70 -1.08 7.72 8.78
CA LEU A 70 -1.50 8.91 9.51
C LEU A 70 -1.16 10.21 8.78
N LEU A 71 0.02 10.28 8.16
CA LEU A 71 0.43 11.47 7.41
C LEU A 71 -0.38 11.70 6.13
N LYS A 72 -0.97 10.66 5.52
CA LYS A 72 -1.89 10.85 4.39
C LYS A 72 -3.08 11.74 4.74
N LEU A 73 -3.58 11.66 5.98
CA LEU A 73 -4.70 12.48 6.44
C LEU A 73 -4.32 13.97 6.51
N VAL A 74 -3.14 14.24 7.07
CA VAL A 74 -2.64 15.58 7.27
C VAL A 74 -2.17 16.22 5.95
N SER A 75 -1.52 15.44 5.09
CA SER A 75 -0.96 15.93 3.84
C SER A 75 -2.03 16.39 2.84
N GLY A 76 -3.18 15.74 2.81
CA GLY A 76 -4.32 16.17 1.99
C GLY A 76 -4.80 17.56 2.39
N TRP A 77 -5.02 17.79 3.70
CA TRP A 77 -5.44 19.08 4.21
C TRP A 77 -4.40 20.19 3.97
N ILE A 78 -3.11 19.90 4.22
CA ILE A 78 -2.02 20.85 3.94
C ILE A 78 -1.99 21.22 2.45
N SER A 79 -2.15 20.23 1.59
CA SER A 79 -2.18 20.38 0.14
C SER A 79 -3.29 21.33 -0.33
N ASP A 80 -4.51 21.13 0.20
CA ASP A 80 -5.66 21.95 -0.15
C ASP A 80 -5.53 23.38 0.38
N ARG A 81 -4.96 23.56 1.56
CA ARG A 81 -4.74 24.88 2.16
C ARG A 81 -3.63 25.68 1.47
N LEU A 82 -2.52 25.02 1.14
CA LEU A 82 -1.38 25.67 0.48
C LEU A 82 -1.62 25.91 -1.01
N ARG A 83 -2.57 25.19 -1.64
CA ARG A 83 -2.83 25.20 -3.09
C ARG A 83 -1.57 24.96 -3.94
N ARG A 84 -0.56 24.26 -3.38
CA ARG A 84 0.72 23.92 -4.01
C ARG A 84 0.94 22.41 -3.99
N ARG A 85 0.13 21.69 -4.76
CA ARG A 85 0.12 20.22 -4.77
C ARG A 85 1.42 19.62 -5.30
N LYS A 86 1.97 20.20 -6.37
CA LYS A 86 3.25 19.77 -6.94
C LYS A 86 4.39 19.91 -5.93
N ALA A 87 4.47 21.03 -5.21
CA ALA A 87 5.55 21.25 -4.23
C ALA A 87 5.56 20.19 -3.12
N LEU A 88 4.39 19.85 -2.56
CA LEU A 88 4.26 18.79 -1.56
C LEU A 88 4.59 17.40 -2.12
N ALA A 89 4.15 17.12 -3.36
CA ALA A 89 4.53 15.89 -4.03
C ALA A 89 6.06 15.81 -4.23
N VAL A 90 6.71 16.88 -4.69
CA VAL A 90 8.18 16.95 -4.85
C VAL A 90 8.90 16.72 -3.53
N LEU A 91 8.46 17.36 -2.43
CA LEU A 91 9.02 17.12 -1.11
C LEU A 91 8.87 15.67 -0.67
N GLY A 92 7.70 15.07 -0.87
CA GLY A 92 7.45 13.68 -0.47
C GLY A 92 8.23 12.66 -1.31
N TYR A 93 8.24 12.81 -2.64
CA TYR A 93 9.04 11.95 -3.53
C TYR A 93 10.53 12.15 -3.31
N GLY A 94 10.98 13.41 -3.13
CA GLY A 94 12.36 13.76 -2.82
C GLY A 94 12.81 13.10 -1.52
N LEU A 95 12.07 13.29 -0.41
CA LEU A 95 12.43 12.70 0.87
C LEU A 95 12.54 11.17 0.78
N SER A 96 11.59 10.51 0.09
CA SER A 96 11.66 9.06 -0.14
C SER A 96 12.85 8.65 -1.02
N ALA A 97 13.17 9.39 -2.08
CA ALA A 97 14.27 9.07 -2.97
C ALA A 97 15.63 9.31 -2.32
N PHE A 98 15.78 10.40 -1.55
CA PHE A 98 17.04 10.74 -0.89
C PHE A 98 17.30 9.98 0.42
N SER A 99 16.29 9.42 1.07
CA SER A 99 16.49 8.58 2.26
C SER A 99 17.05 7.20 1.93
N LYS A 100 16.62 6.56 0.85
CA LYS A 100 16.99 5.18 0.48
C LYS A 100 18.49 4.96 0.26
N PRO A 101 19.26 5.85 -0.39
CA PRO A 101 20.71 5.69 -0.53
C PRO A 101 21.46 5.44 0.77
N PHE A 102 20.98 5.99 1.89
CA PHE A 102 21.60 5.77 3.20
C PHE A 102 21.48 4.32 3.70
N LEU A 103 20.58 3.49 3.13
CA LEU A 103 20.55 2.05 3.40
C LEU A 103 21.86 1.35 3.00
N TYR A 104 22.61 1.91 2.03
CA TYR A 104 23.93 1.42 1.65
C TYR A 104 24.93 1.44 2.81
N LEU A 105 24.82 2.46 3.67
CA LEU A 105 25.71 2.68 4.83
C LEU A 105 25.17 2.02 6.11
N ALA A 106 23.96 1.51 6.10
CA ALA A 106 23.31 0.98 7.30
C ALA A 106 24.06 -0.28 7.80
N ASN A 107 24.50 -0.23 9.06
CA ASN A 107 25.23 -1.32 9.75
C ASN A 107 24.51 -1.81 11.00
N ALA A 108 23.41 -1.18 11.38
CA ALA A 108 22.57 -1.53 12.51
C ALA A 108 21.11 -1.19 12.23
N TRP A 109 20.19 -1.74 13.01
CA TRP A 109 18.75 -1.51 12.85
C TRP A 109 18.33 -0.06 13.15
N GLY A 110 19.02 0.66 14.05
CA GLY A 110 18.69 2.05 14.40
C GLY A 110 18.72 3.02 13.21
N PRO A 111 19.84 3.12 12.46
CA PRO A 111 19.86 3.86 11.19
C PRO A 111 18.80 3.42 10.20
N VAL A 112 18.53 2.11 10.07
CA VAL A 112 17.47 1.60 9.19
C VAL A 112 16.10 2.12 9.60
N LEU A 113 15.78 2.15 10.91
CA LEU A 113 14.54 2.72 11.43
C LEU A 113 14.40 4.20 11.00
N GLY A 114 15.45 5.01 11.17
CA GLY A 114 15.44 6.43 10.76
C GLY A 114 15.20 6.62 9.27
N ILE A 115 15.89 5.83 8.43
CA ILE A 115 15.75 5.86 6.97
C ILE A 115 14.34 5.42 6.56
N ARG A 116 13.85 4.33 7.14
CA ARG A 116 12.49 3.79 6.88
C ARG A 116 11.42 4.79 7.30
N PHE A 117 11.59 5.44 8.45
CA PHE A 117 10.70 6.51 8.91
C PHE A 117 10.68 7.68 7.93
N ALA A 118 11.83 8.18 7.49
CA ALA A 118 11.94 9.27 6.52
C ALA A 118 11.27 8.91 5.17
N ASP A 119 11.49 7.70 4.66
CA ASP A 119 10.80 7.20 3.47
C ASP A 119 9.28 7.20 3.64
N ARG A 120 8.77 6.76 4.80
CA ARG A 120 7.33 6.70 5.08
C ARG A 120 6.71 8.08 5.30
N VAL A 121 7.44 9.02 5.88
CA VAL A 121 7.06 10.44 5.91
C VAL A 121 6.92 10.95 4.46
N GLY A 122 7.89 10.68 3.60
CA GLY A 122 7.83 11.01 2.18
C GLY A 122 6.60 10.41 1.49
N LYS A 123 6.31 9.12 1.72
CA LYS A 123 5.12 8.43 1.18
C LYS A 123 3.82 9.07 1.67
N GLY A 124 3.72 9.37 2.96
CA GLY A 124 2.54 10.02 3.55
C GLY A 124 2.30 11.42 2.99
N LEU A 125 3.36 12.22 2.84
CA LEU A 125 3.29 13.58 2.32
C LEU A 125 2.86 13.63 0.84
N ARG A 126 3.35 12.70 0.00
CA ARG A 126 3.12 12.74 -1.45
C ARG A 126 1.78 12.17 -1.91
N THR A 127 1.21 11.20 -1.18
CA THR A 127 0.10 10.39 -1.70
C THR A 127 -1.14 11.22 -1.98
N ALA A 128 -1.65 11.99 -1.01
CA ALA A 128 -2.86 12.79 -1.20
C ALA A 128 -2.67 13.96 -2.20
N PRO A 129 -1.56 14.74 -2.18
CA PRO A 129 -1.29 15.76 -3.21
C PRO A 129 -1.18 15.20 -4.63
N ARG A 130 -0.54 14.03 -4.78
CA ARG A 130 -0.44 13.33 -6.08
C ARG A 130 -1.81 12.95 -6.61
N ASP A 131 -2.64 12.31 -5.78
CA ASP A 131 -3.98 11.88 -6.17
C ASP A 131 -4.85 13.08 -6.55
N ALA A 132 -4.71 14.20 -5.84
CA ALA A 132 -5.38 15.44 -6.18
C ALA A 132 -4.88 16.03 -7.52
N LEU A 133 -3.57 15.98 -7.82
CA LEU A 133 -3.03 16.37 -9.13
C LEU A 133 -3.57 15.51 -10.27
N VAL A 134 -3.71 14.20 -10.07
CA VAL A 134 -4.33 13.28 -11.05
C VAL A 134 -5.78 13.67 -11.29
N ALA A 135 -6.56 13.88 -10.21
CA ALA A 135 -7.97 14.25 -10.31
C ALA A 135 -8.18 15.59 -11.03
N ASP A 136 -7.40 16.62 -10.69
CA ASP A 136 -7.50 17.94 -11.31
C ASP A 136 -7.08 17.92 -12.79
N SER A 137 -6.12 17.06 -13.14
CA SER A 137 -5.67 16.92 -14.53
C SER A 137 -6.63 16.13 -15.41
N ALA A 138 -7.49 15.30 -14.82
CA ALA A 138 -8.41 14.41 -15.53
C ALA A 138 -9.75 15.09 -15.96
N GLY A 139 -10.10 16.21 -15.34
CA GLY A 139 -11.42 16.81 -15.53
C GLY A 139 -12.56 16.00 -14.90
N GLU A 140 -13.83 16.37 -15.18
CA GLU A 140 -15.00 15.75 -14.51
C GLU A 140 -15.30 14.34 -14.99
N ASN A 141 -15.18 14.08 -16.28
CA ASN A 141 -15.58 12.84 -16.91
C ASN A 141 -14.42 11.83 -17.12
N GLY A 142 -13.17 12.19 -16.77
CA GLY A 142 -11.98 11.40 -17.05
C GLY A 142 -11.31 10.74 -15.84
N GLN A 143 -11.82 10.95 -14.62
CA GLN A 143 -11.14 10.54 -13.38
C GLN A 143 -10.92 9.03 -13.30
N GLY A 144 -11.92 8.21 -13.60
CA GLY A 144 -11.80 6.76 -13.57
C GLY A 144 -10.66 6.24 -14.47
N ARG A 145 -10.57 6.78 -15.70
CA ARG A 145 -9.52 6.40 -16.66
C ARG A 145 -8.15 6.90 -16.22
N ALA A 146 -8.07 8.10 -15.64
CA ALA A 146 -6.81 8.66 -15.15
C ALA A 146 -6.25 7.89 -13.95
N PHE A 147 -7.09 7.59 -12.96
CA PHE A 147 -6.71 6.76 -11.82
C PHE A 147 -6.41 5.32 -12.23
N GLY A 148 -7.16 4.77 -13.18
CA GLY A 148 -6.88 3.44 -13.76
C GLY A 148 -5.52 3.36 -14.40
N LEU A 149 -5.15 4.33 -15.25
CA LEU A 149 -3.84 4.41 -15.89
C LEU A 149 -2.72 4.59 -14.84
N HIS A 150 -2.94 5.51 -13.88
CA HIS A 150 -1.97 5.73 -12.80
C HIS A 150 -1.74 4.44 -11.99
N ARG A 151 -2.82 3.73 -11.62
CA ARG A 151 -2.72 2.48 -10.87
C ARG A 151 -2.03 1.36 -11.67
N ALA A 152 -2.30 1.26 -12.96
CA ALA A 152 -1.65 0.29 -13.82
C ALA A 152 -0.14 0.51 -13.88
N LEU A 153 0.32 1.77 -14.00
CA LEU A 153 1.74 2.12 -13.98
C LEU A 153 2.37 1.89 -12.59
N ASP A 154 1.69 2.25 -11.51
CA ASP A 154 2.09 2.00 -10.12
C ASP A 154 2.35 0.48 -9.89
N THR A 155 1.37 -0.35 -10.24
CA THR A 155 1.50 -1.81 -10.09
C THR A 155 2.53 -2.42 -11.04
N ALA A 156 2.65 -1.91 -12.27
CA ALA A 156 3.71 -2.33 -13.18
C ALA A 156 5.10 -2.03 -12.58
N GLY A 157 5.27 -0.86 -11.91
CA GLY A 157 6.49 -0.52 -11.18
C GLY A 157 6.84 -1.54 -10.10
N ALA A 158 5.83 -2.00 -9.33
CA ALA A 158 6.03 -3.02 -8.30
C ALA A 158 6.47 -4.36 -8.90
N VAL A 159 5.84 -4.80 -10.01
CA VAL A 159 6.24 -6.02 -10.72
C VAL A 159 7.67 -5.92 -11.25
N TRP A 160 8.00 -4.84 -11.98
CA TRP A 160 9.35 -4.65 -12.52
C TRP A 160 10.39 -4.50 -11.41
N GLY A 161 10.10 -3.79 -10.33
CA GLY A 161 11.02 -3.60 -9.20
C GLY A 161 11.41 -4.92 -8.54
N THR A 162 10.43 -5.77 -8.25
CA THR A 162 10.68 -7.10 -7.66
C THR A 162 11.36 -8.05 -8.63
N GLY A 163 11.02 -7.98 -9.93
CA GLY A 163 11.70 -8.75 -10.98
C GLY A 163 13.18 -8.38 -11.12
N ILE A 164 13.48 -7.06 -11.19
CA ILE A 164 14.87 -6.58 -11.23
C ILE A 164 15.62 -6.97 -9.96
N ALA A 165 14.98 -6.89 -8.78
CA ALA A 165 15.59 -7.34 -7.53
C ALA A 165 15.97 -8.81 -7.59
N ALA A 166 15.10 -9.69 -8.08
CA ALA A 166 15.39 -11.12 -8.24
C ALA A 166 16.60 -11.36 -9.17
N ILE A 167 16.67 -10.64 -10.30
CA ILE A 167 17.79 -10.72 -11.25
C ILE A 167 19.09 -10.25 -10.58
N VAL A 168 19.08 -9.10 -9.90
CA VAL A 168 20.28 -8.58 -9.21
C VAL A 168 20.79 -9.55 -8.16
N ILE A 169 19.88 -10.16 -7.36
CA ILE A 169 20.27 -11.15 -6.37
C ILE A 169 20.86 -12.40 -7.05
N PHE A 170 20.19 -12.93 -8.06
CA PHE A 170 20.64 -14.11 -8.80
C PHE A 170 22.04 -13.94 -9.37
N LEU A 171 22.29 -12.82 -10.06
CA LEU A 171 23.59 -12.51 -10.65
C LEU A 171 24.68 -12.22 -9.60
N SER A 172 24.29 -11.71 -8.42
CA SER A 172 25.24 -11.29 -7.38
C SER A 172 25.63 -12.41 -6.42
N GLN A 173 24.75 -13.39 -6.17
CA GLN A 173 24.93 -14.36 -5.09
C GLN A 173 25.24 -15.78 -5.57
N GLN A 174 25.11 -16.08 -6.88
CA GLN A 174 25.43 -17.39 -7.48
C GLN A 174 25.01 -18.62 -6.64
N GLY A 175 23.77 -18.58 -6.11
CA GLY A 175 23.22 -19.68 -5.32
C GLY A 175 23.31 -19.57 -3.81
N ALA A 176 23.89 -18.49 -3.25
CA ALA A 176 23.88 -18.28 -1.81
C ALA A 176 22.44 -18.11 -1.28
N GLU A 177 22.11 -18.84 -0.21
CA GLU A 177 20.76 -18.85 0.36
C GLU A 177 20.41 -17.54 1.09
N ILE A 178 21.38 -16.95 1.80
CA ILE A 178 21.21 -15.80 2.68
C ILE A 178 21.46 -14.51 1.91
N LEU A 179 20.63 -13.49 2.10
CA LEU A 179 20.85 -12.17 1.54
C LEU A 179 22.07 -11.51 2.19
N ASN A 180 23.19 -11.46 1.47
CA ASN A 180 24.40 -10.86 1.97
C ASN A 180 24.42 -9.32 1.79
N ARG A 181 25.28 -8.65 2.57
CA ARG A 181 25.40 -7.21 2.60
C ARG A 181 25.74 -6.62 1.22
N ALA A 182 26.70 -7.20 0.50
CA ALA A 182 27.14 -6.70 -0.80
C ALA A 182 26.01 -6.74 -1.83
N THR A 183 25.21 -7.81 -1.84
CA THR A 183 24.04 -7.92 -2.71
C THR A 183 22.98 -6.88 -2.35
N TYR A 184 22.68 -6.69 -1.05
CA TYR A 184 21.73 -5.67 -0.64
C TYR A 184 22.21 -4.26 -1.02
N GLN A 185 23.49 -3.97 -0.86
CA GLN A 185 24.10 -2.71 -1.31
C GLN A 185 23.98 -2.50 -2.81
N ARG A 186 24.13 -3.56 -3.63
CA ARG A 186 23.89 -3.48 -5.09
C ARG A 186 22.42 -3.18 -5.40
N LEU A 187 21.47 -3.80 -4.68
CA LEU A 187 20.04 -3.48 -4.82
C LEU A 187 19.77 -2.01 -4.53
N VAL A 188 20.38 -1.47 -3.47
CA VAL A 188 20.25 -0.04 -3.12
C VAL A 188 20.81 0.83 -4.25
N LEU A 189 22.03 0.55 -4.76
CA LEU A 189 22.67 1.34 -5.82
C LEU A 189 21.85 1.34 -7.11
N VAL A 190 21.35 0.17 -7.53
CA VAL A 190 20.50 0.08 -8.73
C VAL A 190 19.16 0.80 -8.49
N GLY A 191 18.59 0.70 -7.29
CA GLY A 191 17.33 1.33 -6.92
C GLY A 191 17.39 2.86 -6.79
N ILE A 192 18.59 3.46 -6.61
CA ILE A 192 18.79 4.92 -6.59
C ILE A 192 18.38 5.52 -7.93
N VAL A 193 18.77 4.90 -9.05
CA VAL A 193 18.57 5.45 -10.40
C VAL A 193 17.09 5.73 -10.69
N PRO A 194 16.17 4.75 -10.60
CA PRO A 194 14.75 5.04 -10.84
C PRO A 194 14.18 6.00 -9.79
N GLY A 195 14.63 5.96 -8.54
CA GLY A 195 14.19 6.91 -7.50
C GLY A 195 14.51 8.37 -7.84
N LEU A 196 15.72 8.65 -8.28
CA LEU A 196 16.14 10.01 -8.69
C LEU A 196 15.47 10.44 -10.00
N LEU A 197 15.35 9.51 -10.98
CA LEU A 197 14.61 9.77 -12.21
C LEU A 197 13.13 10.11 -11.95
N ALA A 198 12.49 9.48 -10.98
CA ALA A 198 11.13 9.83 -10.59
C ALA A 198 11.01 11.28 -10.13
N VAL A 199 11.94 11.75 -9.30
CA VAL A 199 11.97 13.15 -8.83
C VAL A 199 12.24 14.10 -10.02
N LEU A 200 13.16 13.75 -10.90
CA LEU A 200 13.47 14.55 -12.09
C LEU A 200 12.26 14.67 -13.04
N VAL A 201 11.58 13.56 -13.33
CA VAL A 201 10.35 13.56 -14.14
C VAL A 201 9.26 14.43 -13.48
N LEU A 202 9.09 14.33 -12.15
CA LEU A 202 8.14 15.15 -11.42
C LEU A 202 8.45 16.64 -11.52
N LEU A 203 9.71 17.03 -11.38
CA LEU A 203 10.15 18.41 -11.46
C LEU A 203 9.95 18.99 -12.86
N LEU A 204 10.34 18.25 -13.91
CA LEU A 204 10.42 18.75 -15.28
C LEU A 204 9.10 18.61 -16.05
N LEU A 205 8.37 17.49 -15.86
CA LEU A 205 7.22 17.17 -16.72
C LEU A 205 5.87 17.45 -16.06
N VAL A 206 5.76 17.35 -14.73
CA VAL A 206 4.49 17.63 -14.02
C VAL A 206 4.33 19.13 -13.84
N ARG A 207 3.14 19.63 -14.16
CA ARG A 207 2.75 21.03 -13.93
C ARG A 207 1.74 21.11 -12.80
N GLU A 208 1.77 22.24 -12.05
CA GLU A 208 0.73 22.53 -11.07
C GLU A 208 -0.62 22.61 -11.78
N ALA A 209 -1.59 21.83 -11.32
CA ALA A 209 -2.93 21.92 -11.82
C ALA A 209 -3.67 23.06 -11.10
N ARG A 210 -4.61 23.73 -11.79
CA ARG A 210 -5.44 24.76 -11.15
C ARG A 210 -6.30 24.09 -10.08
N PRO A 211 -6.17 24.46 -8.79
CA PRO A 211 -6.96 23.82 -7.75
C PRO A 211 -8.43 24.15 -7.94
N ARG A 212 -9.28 23.14 -7.91
CA ARG A 212 -10.73 23.37 -7.71
C ARG A 212 -10.92 23.99 -6.32
N ALA A 213 -11.83 24.95 -6.22
CA ALA A 213 -12.18 25.56 -4.95
C ALA A 213 -12.66 24.47 -3.97
N SER A 214 -11.81 24.13 -3.02
CA SER A 214 -12.16 23.24 -1.92
C SER A 214 -12.33 24.09 -0.66
N THR A 215 -13.50 23.99 -0.04
CA THR A 215 -13.79 24.55 1.28
C THR A 215 -13.33 23.60 2.40
N ALA A 216 -12.30 22.78 2.14
CA ALA A 216 -11.86 21.75 3.05
C ALA A 216 -11.40 22.33 4.40
N SER A 217 -12.22 22.19 5.41
CA SER A 217 -11.83 22.27 6.81
C SER A 217 -11.02 21.02 7.19
N LEU A 218 -10.12 21.14 8.17
CA LEU A 218 -9.49 19.95 8.78
C LEU A 218 -10.57 18.90 9.08
N PRO A 219 -10.38 17.63 8.68
CA PRO A 219 -11.31 16.60 9.07
C PRO A 219 -11.36 16.55 10.60
N ARG A 220 -12.46 16.99 11.16
CA ARG A 220 -12.71 16.85 12.60
C ARG A 220 -12.93 15.36 12.83
N LEU A 221 -11.96 14.66 13.39
CA LEU A 221 -12.06 13.25 13.77
C LEU A 221 -13.09 13.09 14.89
N SER A 222 -14.36 13.30 14.56
CA SER A 222 -15.47 13.15 15.50
C SER A 222 -16.14 11.80 15.25
N LEU A 223 -16.19 10.97 16.27
CA LEU A 223 -16.95 9.71 16.25
C LEU A 223 -18.47 9.93 16.36
N ARG A 224 -18.96 11.15 16.64
CA ARG A 224 -20.39 11.39 16.88
C ARG A 224 -21.20 11.45 15.58
N GLY A 225 -22.38 10.86 15.59
CA GLY A 225 -23.39 11.01 14.53
C GLY A 225 -23.25 10.06 13.33
N TYR A 226 -22.51 8.96 13.47
CA TYR A 226 -22.50 7.87 12.50
C TYR A 226 -23.51 6.77 12.91
N ASP A 227 -23.96 5.98 11.93
CA ASP A 227 -24.81 4.82 12.18
C ASP A 227 -24.04 3.71 12.93
N ARG A 228 -24.77 2.91 13.71
CA ARG A 228 -24.23 1.74 14.39
C ARG A 228 -23.43 0.81 13.44
N ARG A 229 -23.83 0.73 12.18
CA ARG A 229 -23.14 -0.07 11.15
C ARG A 229 -21.72 0.40 10.90
N PHE A 230 -21.49 1.70 10.89
CA PHE A 230 -20.14 2.28 10.71
C PHE A 230 -19.24 1.94 11.91
N TYR A 231 -19.75 2.03 13.14
CA TYR A 231 -18.95 1.68 14.32
C TYR A 231 -18.60 0.19 14.37
N ILE A 232 -19.55 -0.69 14.02
CA ILE A 232 -19.27 -2.13 13.95
C ILE A 232 -18.25 -2.43 12.87
N PHE A 233 -18.38 -1.81 11.71
CA PHE A 233 -17.39 -1.94 10.64
C PHE A 233 -16.01 -1.45 11.08
N LEU A 234 -15.92 -0.28 11.72
CA LEU A 234 -14.66 0.25 12.24
C LEU A 234 -14.01 -0.66 13.29
N ALA A 235 -14.83 -1.20 14.22
CA ALA A 235 -14.35 -2.18 15.21
C ALA A 235 -13.86 -3.47 14.54
N ALA A 236 -14.57 -3.98 13.53
CA ALA A 236 -14.13 -5.14 12.76
C ALA A 236 -12.82 -4.86 11.99
N VAL A 237 -12.65 -3.66 11.44
CA VAL A 237 -11.39 -3.23 10.79
C VAL A 237 -10.24 -3.15 11.80
N VAL A 238 -10.46 -2.65 13.01
CA VAL A 238 -9.43 -2.63 14.07
C VAL A 238 -9.02 -4.06 14.44
N LEU A 239 -9.97 -4.97 14.67
CA LEU A 239 -9.68 -6.38 14.95
C LEU A 239 -8.92 -7.04 13.79
N PHE A 240 -9.38 -6.81 12.56
CA PHE A 240 -8.71 -7.31 11.36
C PHE A 240 -7.27 -6.78 11.28
N THR A 241 -7.06 -5.46 11.43
CA THR A 241 -5.75 -4.83 11.35
C THR A 241 -4.82 -5.32 12.46
N LEU A 242 -5.34 -5.58 13.66
CA LEU A 242 -4.54 -6.15 14.75
C LEU A 242 -4.05 -7.57 14.43
N GLY A 243 -4.84 -8.35 13.68
CA GLY A 243 -4.44 -9.67 13.17
C GLY A 243 -3.61 -9.61 11.88
N ASN A 244 -3.69 -8.50 11.16
CA ASN A 244 -2.96 -8.25 9.91
C ASN A 244 -1.64 -7.51 10.21
N SER A 245 -0.63 -8.26 10.63
CA SER A 245 0.73 -7.74 10.82
C SER A 245 1.37 -7.36 9.47
N SER A 246 2.53 -6.68 9.53
CA SER A 246 3.29 -6.35 8.32
C SER A 246 3.59 -7.59 7.47
N ASP A 247 3.52 -7.44 6.15
CA ASP A 247 3.90 -8.48 5.17
C ASP A 247 5.35 -8.95 5.35
N ALA A 248 6.18 -8.19 6.07
CA ALA A 248 7.53 -8.58 6.46
C ALA A 248 7.57 -9.96 7.15
N PHE A 249 6.56 -10.28 7.98
CA PHE A 249 6.51 -11.58 8.67
C PHE A 249 6.24 -12.74 7.71
N LEU A 250 5.51 -12.51 6.64
CA LEU A 250 5.28 -13.50 5.59
C LEU A 250 6.60 -13.84 4.87
N LEU A 251 7.41 -12.82 4.55
CA LEU A 251 8.73 -13.00 3.94
C LEU A 251 9.71 -13.68 4.90
N LEU A 252 9.71 -13.29 6.18
CA LEU A 252 10.51 -13.92 7.21
C LEU A 252 10.11 -15.39 7.42
N ARG A 253 8.81 -15.73 7.33
CA ARG A 253 8.34 -17.12 7.40
C ARG A 253 8.81 -17.94 6.21
N ALA A 254 8.75 -17.37 4.99
CA ALA A 254 9.28 -18.01 3.80
C ALA A 254 10.78 -18.31 3.97
N ARG A 255 11.54 -17.36 4.48
CA ARG A 255 12.96 -17.51 4.79
C ARG A 255 13.19 -18.58 5.89
N ASN A 256 12.40 -18.56 6.95
CA ASN A 256 12.47 -19.52 8.06
C ASN A 256 12.23 -20.97 7.61
N LEU A 257 11.45 -21.17 6.54
CA LEU A 257 11.16 -22.49 5.95
C LEU A 257 12.07 -22.83 4.75
N GLY A 258 13.22 -22.15 4.63
CA GLY A 258 14.31 -22.53 3.74
C GLY A 258 14.26 -21.93 2.34
N LEU A 259 13.38 -20.96 2.06
CA LEU A 259 13.43 -20.25 0.77
C LEU A 259 14.66 -19.32 0.72
N SER A 260 15.42 -19.38 -0.38
CA SER A 260 16.52 -18.45 -0.62
C SER A 260 16.02 -17.02 -0.89
N ALA A 261 16.91 -16.03 -0.78
CA ALA A 261 16.55 -14.64 -1.07
C ALA A 261 16.02 -14.43 -2.48
N VAL A 262 16.54 -15.16 -3.48
CA VAL A 262 16.03 -15.14 -4.87
C VAL A 262 14.60 -15.70 -4.92
N GLN A 263 14.36 -16.83 -4.26
CA GLN A 263 13.03 -17.45 -4.24
C GLN A 263 12.00 -16.56 -3.55
N VAL A 264 12.38 -15.86 -2.46
CA VAL A 264 11.51 -14.87 -1.82
C VAL A 264 11.24 -13.68 -2.77
N ALA A 265 12.22 -13.17 -3.49
CA ALA A 265 12.01 -12.11 -4.47
C ALA A 265 11.09 -12.55 -5.62
N LEU A 266 11.25 -13.78 -6.14
CA LEU A 266 10.36 -14.36 -7.16
C LEU A 266 8.94 -14.61 -6.63
N MET A 267 8.80 -15.01 -5.38
CA MET A 267 7.52 -15.15 -4.71
C MET A 267 6.76 -13.82 -4.65
N VAL A 268 7.44 -12.73 -4.30
CA VAL A 268 6.86 -11.37 -4.27
C VAL A 268 6.55 -10.89 -5.70
N PHE A 269 7.42 -11.17 -6.66
CA PHE A 269 7.17 -10.88 -8.07
C PHE A 269 5.87 -11.55 -8.56
N ALA A 270 5.69 -12.85 -8.29
CA ALA A 270 4.50 -13.60 -8.68
C ALA A 270 3.23 -13.08 -7.97
N PHE A 271 3.32 -12.72 -6.68
CA PHE A 271 2.26 -12.07 -5.93
C PHE A 271 1.83 -10.75 -6.58
N ASN A 272 2.77 -9.84 -6.87
CA ASN A 272 2.49 -8.56 -7.52
C ASN A 272 1.85 -8.76 -8.91
N GLY A 273 2.32 -9.75 -9.67
CA GLY A 273 1.74 -10.14 -10.95
C GLY A 273 0.29 -10.59 -10.82
N LEU A 274 0.00 -11.53 -9.91
CA LEU A 274 -1.35 -12.03 -9.66
C LEU A 274 -2.29 -10.92 -9.16
N TYR A 275 -1.83 -10.13 -8.20
CA TYR A 275 -2.56 -8.98 -7.68
C TYR A 275 -2.91 -7.98 -8.79
N SER A 276 -1.95 -7.64 -9.65
CA SER A 276 -2.14 -6.73 -10.78
C SER A 276 -3.22 -7.23 -11.75
N LEU A 277 -3.15 -8.50 -12.13
CA LEU A 277 -4.09 -9.12 -13.07
C LEU A 277 -5.52 -9.18 -12.52
N LEU A 278 -5.68 -9.42 -11.23
CA LEU A 278 -6.98 -9.68 -10.60
C LEU A 278 -7.64 -8.48 -9.95
N SER A 279 -6.92 -7.38 -9.72
CA SER A 279 -7.46 -6.17 -9.05
C SER A 279 -8.69 -5.60 -9.76
N MET A 280 -8.64 -5.48 -11.09
CA MET A 280 -9.74 -4.94 -11.89
C MET A 280 -10.94 -5.90 -11.97
N PRO A 281 -10.79 -7.20 -12.28
CA PRO A 281 -11.89 -8.15 -12.30
C PRO A 281 -12.60 -8.30 -10.94
N LEU A 282 -11.85 -8.38 -9.85
CA LEU A 282 -12.43 -8.54 -8.50
C LEU A 282 -13.07 -7.24 -8.00
N GLY A 283 -12.54 -6.08 -8.37
CA GLY A 283 -13.21 -4.80 -8.16
C GLY A 283 -14.58 -4.74 -8.84
N ALA A 284 -14.66 -5.09 -10.12
CA ALA A 284 -15.92 -5.14 -10.86
C ALA A 284 -16.91 -6.19 -10.30
N LEU A 285 -16.40 -7.32 -9.79
CA LEU A 285 -17.21 -8.34 -9.13
C LEU A 285 -17.87 -7.80 -7.86
N SER A 286 -17.17 -6.95 -7.09
CA SER A 286 -17.70 -6.35 -5.86
C SER A 286 -18.94 -5.49 -6.09
N ASP A 287 -19.03 -4.83 -7.24
CA ASP A 287 -20.19 -4.01 -7.61
C ASP A 287 -21.43 -4.86 -7.94
N ARG A 288 -21.22 -6.11 -8.44
CA ARG A 288 -22.32 -7.03 -8.82
C ARG A 288 -22.79 -7.91 -7.66
N VAL A 289 -21.87 -8.45 -6.88
CA VAL A 289 -22.18 -9.44 -5.80
C VAL A 289 -22.51 -8.75 -4.48
N GLY A 290 -22.13 -7.49 -4.34
CA GLY A 290 -22.29 -6.69 -3.13
C GLY A 290 -21.04 -6.69 -2.26
N ARG A 291 -20.63 -5.49 -1.84
CA ARG A 291 -19.35 -5.21 -1.16
C ARG A 291 -19.15 -6.00 0.13
N ARG A 292 -20.22 -6.17 0.92
CA ARG A 292 -20.16 -6.95 2.17
C ARG A 292 -19.75 -8.40 1.93
N ARG A 293 -20.30 -9.05 0.88
CA ARG A 293 -19.97 -10.45 0.56
C ARG A 293 -18.51 -10.57 0.11
N VAL A 294 -18.05 -9.63 -0.70
CA VAL A 294 -16.66 -9.65 -1.20
C VAL A 294 -15.66 -9.42 -0.06
N ILE A 295 -15.95 -8.53 0.90
CA ILE A 295 -15.11 -8.35 2.09
C ILE A 295 -15.05 -9.60 2.94
N LEU A 296 -16.20 -10.24 3.23
CA LEU A 296 -16.23 -11.48 4.02
C LEU A 296 -15.49 -12.63 3.31
N LEU A 297 -15.64 -12.77 1.99
CA LEU A 297 -14.85 -13.72 1.20
C LEU A 297 -13.35 -13.39 1.25
N GLY A 298 -12.96 -12.12 1.10
CA GLY A 298 -11.58 -11.69 1.22
C GLY A 298 -10.98 -12.00 2.58
N TRP A 299 -11.71 -11.72 3.68
CA TRP A 299 -11.26 -12.05 5.02
C TRP A 299 -11.23 -13.56 5.27
N GLY A 300 -12.15 -14.34 4.68
CA GLY A 300 -12.11 -15.80 4.72
C GLY A 300 -10.86 -16.34 4.03
N ILE A 301 -10.55 -15.87 2.82
CA ILE A 301 -9.33 -16.22 2.06
C ILE A 301 -8.09 -15.85 2.89
N TYR A 302 -8.05 -14.64 3.43
CA TYR A 302 -6.96 -14.18 4.31
C TYR A 302 -6.76 -15.12 5.51
N GLY A 303 -7.84 -15.43 6.24
CA GLY A 303 -7.78 -16.31 7.42
C GLY A 303 -7.26 -17.71 7.09
N LEU A 304 -7.71 -18.29 5.96
CA LEU A 304 -7.23 -19.59 5.47
C LEU A 304 -5.76 -19.55 5.08
N ILE A 305 -5.31 -18.47 4.43
CA ILE A 305 -3.90 -18.27 4.06
C ILE A 305 -3.04 -18.15 5.31
N TYR A 306 -3.44 -17.34 6.30
CA TYR A 306 -2.70 -17.20 7.55
C TYR A 306 -2.65 -18.51 8.34
N LEU A 307 -3.75 -19.25 8.39
CA LEU A 307 -3.73 -20.60 8.97
C LEU A 307 -2.79 -21.52 8.20
N GLY A 308 -2.78 -21.44 6.87
CA GLY A 308 -1.84 -22.17 6.02
C GLY A 308 -0.38 -21.81 6.34
N PHE A 309 -0.06 -20.52 6.52
CA PHE A 309 1.28 -20.05 6.93
C PHE A 309 1.69 -20.61 8.29
N ALA A 310 0.73 -20.71 9.23
CA ALA A 310 0.98 -21.29 10.55
C ALA A 310 1.33 -22.79 10.46
N LEU A 311 0.59 -23.53 9.63
CA LEU A 311 0.71 -24.98 9.46
C LEU A 311 1.81 -25.40 8.49
N ALA A 312 2.33 -24.48 7.66
CA ALA A 312 3.34 -24.78 6.66
C ALA A 312 4.64 -25.30 7.29
N ARG A 313 5.19 -26.34 6.69
CA ARG A 313 6.40 -27.05 7.13
C ARG A 313 7.57 -26.92 6.13
N VAL A 314 7.28 -26.54 4.89
CA VAL A 314 8.26 -26.43 3.81
C VAL A 314 8.06 -25.15 3.00
N GLY A 315 9.13 -24.61 2.42
CA GLY A 315 9.13 -23.30 1.78
C GLY A 315 8.16 -23.16 0.61
N TRP A 316 7.99 -24.18 -0.23
CA TRP A 316 7.08 -24.10 -1.38
C TRP A 316 5.61 -23.89 -0.98
N GLN A 317 5.18 -24.41 0.18
CA GLN A 317 3.81 -24.19 0.70
C GLN A 317 3.60 -22.71 0.98
N VAL A 318 4.56 -22.06 1.64
CA VAL A 318 4.53 -20.63 1.92
C VAL A 318 4.58 -19.82 0.63
N ALA A 319 5.40 -20.21 -0.34
CA ALA A 319 5.47 -19.53 -1.63
C ALA A 319 4.10 -19.55 -2.36
N LEU A 320 3.44 -20.70 -2.41
CA LEU A 320 2.12 -20.82 -3.00
C LEU A 320 1.09 -19.97 -2.25
N LEU A 321 1.06 -20.05 -0.92
CA LEU A 321 0.14 -19.29 -0.09
C LEU A 321 0.35 -17.77 -0.25
N TYR A 322 1.60 -17.32 -0.35
CA TYR A 322 1.90 -15.91 -0.57
C TYR A 322 1.43 -15.42 -1.95
N ILE A 323 1.61 -16.22 -2.99
CA ILE A 323 1.07 -15.88 -4.32
C ILE A 323 -0.46 -15.76 -4.26
N LEU A 324 -1.14 -16.73 -3.62
CA LEU A 324 -2.59 -16.71 -3.42
C LEU A 324 -3.06 -15.55 -2.52
N TYR A 325 -2.20 -15.02 -1.67
CA TYR A 325 -2.48 -13.82 -0.86
C TYR A 325 -2.79 -12.60 -1.74
N GLY A 326 -2.31 -12.56 -2.98
CA GLY A 326 -2.69 -11.57 -3.99
C GLY A 326 -4.20 -11.54 -4.29
N LEU A 327 -4.92 -12.66 -4.15
CA LEU A 327 -6.38 -12.71 -4.28
C LEU A 327 -7.08 -11.87 -3.22
N TYR A 328 -6.62 -11.98 -1.96
CA TYR A 328 -7.14 -11.18 -0.87
C TYR A 328 -6.91 -9.67 -1.13
N TYR A 329 -5.69 -9.28 -1.49
CA TYR A 329 -5.39 -7.87 -1.80
C TYR A 329 -6.26 -7.34 -2.93
N ALA A 330 -6.41 -8.10 -4.01
CA ALA A 330 -7.22 -7.73 -5.16
C ALA A 330 -8.72 -7.59 -4.81
N ALA A 331 -9.23 -8.45 -3.91
CA ALA A 331 -10.62 -8.40 -3.49
C ALA A 331 -10.89 -7.27 -2.46
N PHE A 332 -9.95 -7.04 -1.53
CA PHE A 332 -10.21 -6.22 -0.35
C PHE A 332 -9.86 -4.73 -0.54
N GLU A 333 -8.75 -4.39 -1.19
CA GLU A 333 -8.23 -3.01 -1.17
C GLU A 333 -9.20 -1.98 -1.76
N GLY A 334 -9.81 -2.27 -2.90
CA GLY A 334 -10.81 -1.38 -3.52
C GLY A 334 -12.16 -1.40 -2.80
N THR A 335 -12.60 -2.60 -2.42
CA THR A 335 -13.93 -2.85 -1.86
C THR A 335 -14.10 -2.25 -0.46
N SER A 336 -13.06 -2.26 0.37
CA SER A 336 -13.12 -1.68 1.73
C SER A 336 -13.34 -0.17 1.71
N ARG A 337 -12.68 0.55 0.80
CA ARG A 337 -12.88 2.00 0.63
C ARG A 337 -14.30 2.30 0.12
N ALA A 338 -14.78 1.51 -0.81
CA ALA A 338 -16.13 1.67 -1.33
C ALA A 338 -17.19 1.42 -0.24
N LEU A 339 -16.97 0.48 0.68
CA LEU A 339 -17.90 0.23 1.79
C LEU A 339 -17.96 1.42 2.78
N VAL A 340 -16.84 2.12 3.04
CA VAL A 340 -16.87 3.36 3.84
C VAL A 340 -17.83 4.38 3.23
N ALA A 341 -17.81 4.56 1.90
CA ALA A 341 -18.72 5.48 1.20
C ALA A 341 -20.18 5.07 1.34
N ASP A 342 -20.48 3.75 1.30
CA ASP A 342 -21.86 3.24 1.39
C ASP A 342 -22.43 3.32 2.80
N THR A 343 -21.59 3.18 3.83
CA THR A 343 -22.01 3.27 5.23
C THR A 343 -22.25 4.70 5.70
N VAL A 344 -21.81 5.70 4.89
CA VAL A 344 -21.97 7.13 5.20
C VAL A 344 -22.63 7.83 4.01
N PRO A 345 -24.00 7.83 3.95
CA PRO A 345 -24.75 8.45 2.86
C PRO A 345 -24.47 9.95 2.69
N ASP A 346 -24.27 10.66 3.82
CA ASP A 346 -23.97 12.10 3.82
C ASP A 346 -22.56 12.38 3.24
N SER A 347 -22.54 12.96 2.03
CA SER A 347 -21.30 13.29 1.33
C SER A 347 -20.38 14.25 2.10
N ALA A 348 -20.94 15.15 2.93
CA ALA A 348 -20.19 16.08 3.76
C ALA A 348 -19.39 15.37 4.87
N ARG A 349 -19.85 14.19 5.32
CA ARG A 349 -19.22 13.39 6.37
C ARG A 349 -18.30 12.29 5.86
N ARG A 350 -18.33 11.96 4.57
CA ARG A 350 -17.50 10.88 3.98
C ARG A 350 -16.01 11.12 4.19
N GLY A 351 -15.54 12.35 4.04
CA GLY A 351 -14.13 12.69 4.29
C GLY A 351 -13.68 12.36 5.71
N THR A 352 -14.51 12.68 6.72
CA THR A 352 -14.23 12.35 8.13
C THR A 352 -14.30 10.84 8.37
N ALA A 353 -15.22 10.12 7.72
CA ALA A 353 -15.32 8.66 7.84
C ALA A 353 -14.08 7.95 7.28
N TYR A 354 -13.58 8.38 6.10
CA TYR A 354 -12.29 7.90 5.57
C TYR A 354 -11.14 8.25 6.52
N GLY A 355 -11.17 9.45 7.11
CA GLY A 355 -10.21 9.87 8.11
C GLY A 355 -10.18 8.93 9.31
N LEU A 356 -11.32 8.60 9.88
CA LEU A 356 -11.45 7.67 11.00
C LEU A 356 -11.01 6.25 10.64
N TYR A 357 -11.38 5.78 9.44
CA TYR A 357 -10.91 4.48 8.93
C TYR A 357 -9.38 4.41 8.85
N HIS A 358 -8.74 5.38 8.19
CA HIS A 358 -7.29 5.42 8.07
C HIS A 358 -6.60 5.66 9.42
N PHE A 359 -7.18 6.46 10.30
CA PHE A 359 -6.67 6.66 11.64
C PHE A 359 -6.68 5.35 12.43
N ALA A 360 -7.79 4.62 12.40
CA ALA A 360 -7.92 3.32 13.08
C ALA A 360 -6.88 2.31 12.56
N VAL A 361 -6.73 2.18 11.24
CA VAL A 361 -5.72 1.32 10.61
C VAL A 361 -4.31 1.76 11.02
N GLY A 362 -4.00 3.05 10.91
CA GLY A 362 -2.66 3.58 11.22
C GLY A 362 -2.25 3.39 12.68
N VAL A 363 -3.14 3.70 13.62
CA VAL A 363 -2.85 3.54 15.07
C VAL A 363 -2.71 2.06 15.43
N THR A 364 -3.47 1.18 14.79
CA THR A 364 -3.44 -0.28 15.07
C THR A 364 -2.22 -0.97 14.45
N ALA A 365 -1.60 -0.41 13.41
CA ALA A 365 -0.48 -1.03 12.70
C ALA A 365 0.76 -1.25 13.59
N VAL A 366 1.06 -0.31 14.51
CA VAL A 366 2.19 -0.46 15.45
C VAL A 366 1.97 -1.65 16.40
N PRO A 367 0.88 -1.69 17.20
CA PRO A 367 0.66 -2.81 18.10
C PRO A 367 0.51 -4.15 17.36
N ALA A 368 -0.10 -4.17 16.17
CA ALA A 368 -0.22 -5.38 15.35
C ALA A 368 1.14 -5.98 15.01
N SER A 369 2.04 -5.17 14.45
CA SER A 369 3.37 -5.65 14.05
C SER A 369 4.28 -5.93 15.23
N LEU A 370 4.17 -5.16 16.32
CA LEU A 370 4.92 -5.44 17.55
C LEU A 370 4.48 -6.76 18.21
N LEU A 371 3.16 -6.98 18.33
CA LEU A 371 2.62 -8.24 18.85
C LEU A 371 3.03 -9.44 17.99
N ALA A 372 2.96 -9.32 16.67
CA ALA A 372 3.42 -10.39 15.79
C ALA A 372 4.91 -10.71 15.98
N GLY A 373 5.75 -9.69 16.12
CA GLY A 373 7.17 -9.88 16.39
C GLY A 373 7.45 -10.50 17.74
N LEU A 374 6.71 -10.11 18.78
CA LEU A 374 6.82 -10.71 20.11
C LEU A 374 6.36 -12.17 20.11
N LEU A 375 5.20 -12.48 19.53
CA LEU A 375 4.68 -13.84 19.40
C LEU A 375 5.66 -14.74 18.65
N TRP A 376 6.24 -14.23 17.56
CA TRP A 376 7.27 -14.93 16.81
C TRP A 376 8.49 -15.28 17.68
N GLN A 377 8.97 -14.32 18.47
CA GLN A 377 10.22 -14.46 19.22
C GLN A 377 10.05 -15.25 20.52
N THR A 378 8.87 -15.14 21.19
CA THR A 378 8.65 -15.72 22.52
C THR A 378 7.95 -17.09 22.47
N ILE A 379 7.17 -17.36 21.42
CA ILE A 379 6.39 -18.60 21.31
C ILE A 379 6.95 -19.46 20.16
N ALA A 380 6.72 -19.04 18.92
CA ALA A 380 7.18 -19.73 17.71
C ALA A 380 6.99 -18.87 16.47
N PRO A 381 7.75 -19.12 15.36
CA PRO A 381 7.53 -18.46 14.07
C PRO A 381 6.11 -18.63 13.47
N ALA A 382 5.38 -19.63 13.88
CA ALA A 382 4.00 -19.89 13.47
C ALA A 382 2.96 -19.09 14.29
N ALA A 383 3.30 -18.66 15.52
CA ALA A 383 2.35 -18.07 16.46
C ALA A 383 1.64 -16.80 15.95
N PRO A 384 2.30 -15.82 15.30
CA PRO A 384 1.61 -14.63 14.79
C PRO A 384 0.58 -14.97 13.73
N PHE A 385 0.75 -16.04 12.96
CA PHE A 385 -0.21 -16.45 11.94
C PHE A 385 -1.45 -17.12 12.52
N TYR A 386 -1.31 -17.94 13.58
CA TYR A 386 -2.48 -18.44 14.33
C TYR A 386 -3.27 -17.30 14.96
N PHE A 387 -2.56 -16.35 15.59
CA PHE A 387 -3.17 -15.18 16.20
C PHE A 387 -3.90 -14.32 15.16
N GLY A 388 -3.27 -14.06 14.00
CA GLY A 388 -3.88 -13.32 12.90
C GLY A 388 -5.13 -14.01 12.33
N ALA A 389 -5.06 -15.32 12.07
CA ALA A 389 -6.22 -16.09 11.60
C ALA A 389 -7.38 -16.06 12.60
N PHE A 390 -7.10 -16.16 13.90
CA PHE A 390 -8.10 -16.06 14.95
C PHE A 390 -8.77 -14.67 14.99
N LEU A 391 -7.99 -13.59 14.96
CA LEU A 391 -8.55 -12.23 14.99
C LEU A 391 -9.34 -11.91 13.74
N VAL A 392 -8.92 -12.39 12.58
CA VAL A 392 -9.68 -12.21 11.33
C VAL A 392 -10.99 -12.96 11.36
N LEU A 393 -11.03 -14.17 11.94
CA LEU A 393 -12.27 -14.88 12.17
C LEU A 393 -13.24 -14.07 13.06
N LEU A 394 -12.74 -13.52 14.17
CA LEU A 394 -13.54 -12.65 15.04
C LEU A 394 -14.03 -11.40 14.32
N ALA A 395 -13.17 -10.75 13.53
CA ALA A 395 -13.54 -9.60 12.72
C ALA A 395 -14.63 -9.94 11.70
N ALA A 396 -14.48 -11.08 11.01
CA ALA A 396 -15.47 -11.56 10.05
C ALA A 396 -16.82 -11.88 10.71
N LEU A 397 -16.83 -12.53 11.87
CA LEU A 397 -18.04 -12.80 12.63
C LEU A 397 -18.69 -11.50 13.12
N LEU A 398 -17.94 -10.59 13.71
CA LEU A 398 -18.45 -9.28 14.15
C LEU A 398 -19.09 -8.52 12.98
N PHE A 399 -18.43 -8.50 11.82
CA PHE A 399 -18.94 -7.84 10.63
C PHE A 399 -20.15 -8.55 10.02
N ALA A 400 -20.14 -9.89 9.99
CA ALA A 400 -21.23 -10.70 9.44
C ALA A 400 -22.52 -10.59 10.25
N PHE A 401 -22.43 -10.58 11.58
CA PHE A 401 -23.62 -10.52 12.45
C PHE A 401 -24.02 -9.08 12.80
N GLY A 402 -23.06 -8.15 12.83
CA GLY A 402 -23.30 -6.78 13.25
C GLY A 402 -23.79 -5.85 12.13
N VAL A 403 -23.42 -6.10 10.87
CA VAL A 403 -23.81 -5.28 9.72
C VAL A 403 -24.83 -6.04 8.86
N ARG A 404 -26.11 -5.73 9.02
CA ARG A 404 -27.17 -6.32 8.18
C ARG A 404 -27.06 -5.78 6.74
N PRO A 405 -27.35 -6.60 5.72
CA PRO A 405 -27.38 -6.13 4.33
C PRO A 405 -28.38 -4.98 4.17
N VAL A 406 -27.98 -3.95 3.42
CA VAL A 406 -28.94 -2.94 2.95
C VAL A 406 -29.86 -3.65 1.96
N ARG A 407 -31.16 -3.75 2.24
CA ARG A 407 -32.13 -4.12 1.23
C ARG A 407 -32.06 -3.03 0.15
N GLN A 408 -31.66 -3.40 -1.04
CA GLN A 408 -31.89 -2.59 -2.23
C GLN A 408 -33.41 -2.67 -2.48
N GLU A 409 -34.13 -1.59 -2.14
CA GLU A 409 -35.47 -1.36 -2.61
C GLU A 409 -35.45 -0.95 -4.06
#